data_c13cec98d59ca85bccb6f159145d01fe
#
_entry.id   c13cec98d59ca85bccb6f159145d01fe
#
_cell.length_a   1.000
_cell.length_b   1.000
_cell.length_c   1.000
_cell.angle_alpha   90.00
_cell.angle_beta   90.00
_cell.angle_gamma   90.00
#
_symmetry.space_group_name_H-M   'P 1'
#
loop_
_entity.id
_entity.type
_entity.pdbx_description
1 polymer ?
#
loop_
_entity_poly.entity_id
_entity_poly.type
_entity_poly.pdbx_seq_one_letter_code
_entity_poly.pdbx_strand_id
1 'polypeptide(L)'
;MTQVKPILSRVERRSIDVVPDAERHGSPRSQFTLWFGANMQITAIVDGALAVVFGADALWAIVGLLIGNIAGGCVMALHSAQGPRLGLPQMISSRAQFGVYGAVVPLVLVIMLYLGFAATGTVLAGQAINEVLHVGVPAIGIIVFGVLTAVVATLGYRFIHIMGRISTVVGIVGFTYLAIRLVMQYDVGSLLGAMPFDAATFLLAVSLGAGWQLTYGPYVADYSRYLPRLTSERATFHATLWGSVLGSQWSMTLGALIAAVPVAAGSGFLDGQVAFLGELGGGGAFAIAIYLVIVVGKLTVNCLNAYGGFMCVLTTVTSITRAARVSRAGRTVFIAGFILVSVLIALLASANFLDNFRHFILALLMVFIPWSAINLIDYYLISRERVDVPALYDPDGRYGRWNIVALVSYAIGVVVQVPFMAQSLYTGPITEALGGADVSWLVGLVVTAGVYYPWARRRTNAPAEMIYPAETVAAGVR
;
A
#
# COMPACT_ATOMS: atom_id res chain seq x y z
N MET A 1 39.04 22.00 -15.79
CA MET A 1 37.81 21.85 -14.97
C MET A 1 37.31 20.42 -15.15
N THR A 2 37.70 19.54 -14.24
CA THR A 2 37.37 18.13 -14.26
C THR A 2 35.93 17.92 -13.75
N GLN A 3 35.02 17.50 -14.60
CA GLN A 3 33.69 17.10 -14.20
C GLN A 3 33.80 15.88 -13.30
N VAL A 4 33.59 16.07 -12.01
CA VAL A 4 33.41 14.97 -11.05
C VAL A 4 32.06 14.33 -11.37
N LYS A 5 32.08 13.14 -12.00
CA LYS A 5 30.89 12.28 -12.13
C LYS A 5 30.33 12.03 -10.73
N PRO A 6 29.04 12.26 -10.46
CA PRO A 6 28.45 11.95 -9.16
C PRO A 6 28.48 10.43 -8.97
N ILE A 7 29.30 10.01 -8.02
CA ILE A 7 29.40 8.60 -7.58
C ILE A 7 28.02 8.19 -7.08
N LEU A 8 27.48 7.13 -7.66
CA LEU A 8 26.24 6.43 -7.29
C LEU A 8 26.31 5.77 -5.89
N SER A 9 26.61 6.54 -4.84
CA SER A 9 26.53 6.11 -3.45
C SER A 9 25.43 6.86 -2.72
N ARG A 10 24.20 6.79 -3.23
CA ARG A 10 23.07 7.41 -2.54
C ARG A 10 22.31 6.38 -1.72
N VAL A 11 22.86 6.05 -0.57
CA VAL A 11 22.05 5.63 0.59
C VAL A 11 21.10 6.79 0.88
N GLU A 12 19.81 6.52 0.99
CA GLU A 12 18.84 7.52 1.38
C GLU A 12 19.29 8.18 2.68
N ARG A 13 19.62 9.48 2.61
CA ARG A 13 20.12 10.27 3.74
C ARG A 13 18.99 11.05 4.43
N ARG A 14 17.80 11.13 3.78
CA ARG A 14 16.67 11.97 4.18
C ARG A 14 15.50 11.10 4.60
N SER A 15 15.53 10.62 5.82
CA SER A 15 14.46 9.77 6.34
C SER A 15 13.15 10.55 6.52
N ILE A 16 13.14 11.48 7.46
CA ILE A 16 11.96 12.30 7.80
C ILE A 16 12.12 13.77 7.38
N ASP A 17 13.29 14.15 6.86
CA ASP A 17 13.62 15.51 6.49
C ASP A 17 13.08 15.88 5.10
N VAL A 18 12.99 17.20 4.87
CA VAL A 18 12.71 17.75 3.54
C VAL A 18 13.82 17.36 2.57
N VAL A 19 13.45 16.94 1.36
CA VAL A 19 14.42 16.70 0.28
C VAL A 19 14.82 18.05 -0.33
N PRO A 20 16.10 18.47 -0.22
CA PRO A 20 16.57 19.69 -0.85
C PRO A 20 16.47 19.64 -2.38
N ASP A 21 16.27 20.79 -3.04
CA ASP A 21 16.10 20.85 -4.48
C ASP A 21 17.29 20.24 -5.26
N ALA A 22 18.51 20.38 -4.74
CA ALA A 22 19.71 19.80 -5.34
C ALA A 22 19.76 18.25 -5.31
N GLU A 23 18.97 17.62 -4.45
CA GLU A 23 18.87 16.14 -4.33
C GLU A 23 17.65 15.60 -5.10
N ARG A 24 16.76 16.46 -5.57
CA ARG A 24 15.54 16.07 -6.30
C ARG A 24 15.90 15.67 -7.73
N HIS A 25 15.25 14.61 -8.20
CA HIS A 25 15.55 14.01 -9.50
C HIS A 25 14.38 13.19 -10.03
N GLY A 26 14.45 12.77 -11.29
CA GLY A 26 13.43 11.95 -11.93
C GLY A 26 12.40 12.76 -12.70
N SER A 27 11.37 12.08 -13.14
CA SER A 27 10.26 12.65 -13.92
C SER A 27 8.96 11.92 -13.59
N PRO A 28 7.78 12.44 -13.96
CA PRO A 28 6.51 11.72 -13.76
C PRO A 28 6.50 10.30 -14.32
N ARG A 29 7.22 10.04 -15.42
CA ARG A 29 7.35 8.67 -15.99
C ARG A 29 7.94 7.68 -14.99
N SER A 30 8.81 8.12 -14.09
CA SER A 30 9.35 7.25 -13.05
C SER A 30 8.29 6.82 -12.04
N GLN A 31 7.27 7.64 -11.78
CA GLN A 31 6.14 7.27 -10.93
C GLN A 31 5.26 6.22 -11.63
N PHE A 32 5.01 6.37 -12.92
CA PHE A 32 4.27 5.38 -13.70
C PHE A 32 4.95 4.00 -13.63
N THR A 33 6.24 3.93 -13.95
CA THR A 33 6.97 2.66 -13.97
C THR A 33 7.10 2.04 -12.57
N LEU A 34 7.30 2.87 -11.55
CA LEU A 34 7.35 2.43 -10.16
C LEU A 34 6.03 1.76 -9.75
N TRP A 35 4.90 2.45 -9.92
CA TRP A 35 3.62 1.97 -9.45
C TRP A 35 3.04 0.85 -10.32
N PHE A 36 3.34 0.83 -11.61
CA PHE A 36 3.05 -0.31 -12.47
C PHE A 36 3.78 -1.57 -11.96
N GLY A 37 5.09 -1.47 -11.76
CA GLY A 37 5.91 -2.60 -11.29
C GLY A 37 5.59 -3.03 -9.86
N ALA A 38 5.27 -2.10 -8.96
CA ALA A 38 4.90 -2.41 -7.58
C ALA A 38 3.63 -3.27 -7.47
N ASN A 39 2.73 -3.15 -8.44
CA ASN A 39 1.49 -3.92 -8.49
C ASN A 39 1.63 -5.27 -9.21
N MET A 40 2.73 -5.52 -9.91
CA MET A 40 3.01 -6.81 -10.57
C MET A 40 3.56 -7.82 -9.56
N GLN A 41 2.70 -8.27 -8.64
CA GLN A 41 3.06 -9.16 -7.53
C GLN A 41 1.91 -10.11 -7.16
N ILE A 42 2.28 -11.25 -6.58
CA ILE A 42 1.33 -12.30 -6.23
C ILE A 42 0.20 -11.84 -5.29
N THR A 43 0.45 -10.92 -4.35
CA THR A 43 -0.62 -10.40 -3.48
C THR A 43 -1.71 -9.66 -4.25
N ALA A 44 -1.38 -8.97 -5.34
CA ALA A 44 -2.37 -8.34 -6.21
C ALA A 44 -3.18 -9.40 -7.00
N ILE A 45 -2.54 -10.51 -7.40
CA ILE A 45 -3.24 -11.64 -8.02
C ILE A 45 -4.21 -12.25 -7.02
N VAL A 46 -3.78 -12.49 -5.78
CA VAL A 46 -4.64 -13.05 -4.72
C VAL A 46 -5.78 -12.10 -4.39
N ASP A 47 -5.53 -10.78 -4.29
CA ASP A 47 -6.59 -9.79 -4.05
C ASP A 47 -7.66 -9.83 -5.14
N GLY A 48 -7.24 -9.90 -6.41
CA GLY A 48 -8.16 -10.04 -7.54
C GLY A 48 -8.97 -11.33 -7.54
N ALA A 49 -8.41 -12.42 -7.01
CA ALA A 49 -9.09 -13.70 -6.87
C ALA A 49 -10.20 -13.67 -5.81
N LEU A 50 -10.04 -12.85 -4.74
CA LEU A 50 -10.96 -12.86 -3.59
C LEU A 50 -12.42 -12.65 -3.98
N ALA A 51 -12.73 -11.71 -4.89
CA ALA A 51 -14.10 -11.46 -5.28
C ALA A 51 -14.76 -12.71 -5.88
N VAL A 52 -14.03 -13.46 -6.71
CA VAL A 52 -14.52 -14.70 -7.33
C VAL A 52 -14.58 -15.82 -6.29
N VAL A 53 -13.58 -15.96 -5.43
CA VAL A 53 -13.57 -16.93 -4.31
C VAL A 53 -14.79 -16.73 -3.40
N PHE A 54 -15.24 -15.50 -3.21
CA PHE A 54 -16.42 -15.16 -2.41
C PHE A 54 -17.71 -15.04 -3.23
N GLY A 55 -17.75 -15.59 -4.45
CA GLY A 55 -18.96 -15.87 -5.19
C GLY A 55 -19.28 -14.91 -6.34
N ALA A 56 -18.40 -13.96 -6.69
CA ALA A 56 -18.61 -13.12 -7.86
C ALA A 56 -18.34 -13.89 -9.16
N ASP A 57 -19.12 -13.60 -10.20
CA ASP A 57 -18.72 -13.96 -11.56
C ASP A 57 -17.44 -13.23 -11.97
N ALA A 58 -16.58 -13.89 -12.76
CA ALA A 58 -15.30 -13.34 -13.16
C ALA A 58 -15.41 -12.00 -13.91
N LEU A 59 -16.40 -11.85 -14.80
CA LEU A 59 -16.62 -10.60 -15.52
C LEU A 59 -16.96 -9.47 -14.56
N TRP A 60 -17.91 -9.71 -13.66
CA TRP A 60 -18.34 -8.69 -12.71
C TRP A 60 -17.29 -8.39 -11.65
N ALA A 61 -16.50 -9.39 -11.26
CA ALA A 61 -15.32 -9.18 -10.41
C ALA A 61 -14.28 -8.26 -11.09
N ILE A 62 -13.93 -8.52 -12.36
CA ILE A 62 -12.99 -7.70 -13.13
C ILE A 62 -13.49 -6.26 -13.29
N VAL A 63 -14.78 -6.07 -13.59
CA VAL A 63 -15.39 -4.74 -13.74
C VAL A 63 -15.43 -4.01 -12.39
N GLY A 64 -15.83 -4.69 -11.32
CA GLY A 64 -15.84 -4.13 -9.98
C GLY A 64 -14.43 -3.71 -9.50
N LEU A 65 -13.44 -4.59 -9.69
CA LEU A 65 -12.04 -4.30 -9.41
C LEU A 65 -11.53 -3.07 -10.18
N LEU A 66 -11.90 -2.92 -11.47
CA LEU A 66 -11.51 -1.76 -12.28
C LEU A 66 -12.10 -0.47 -11.71
N ILE A 67 -13.38 -0.47 -11.36
CA ILE A 67 -14.05 0.69 -10.74
C ILE A 67 -13.35 1.05 -9.42
N GLY A 68 -13.10 0.04 -8.57
CA GLY A 68 -12.40 0.22 -7.30
C GLY A 68 -10.97 0.74 -7.48
N ASN A 69 -10.22 0.13 -8.40
CA ASN A 69 -8.86 0.57 -8.73
C ASN A 69 -8.81 2.02 -9.21
N ILE A 70 -9.76 2.46 -10.05
CA ILE A 70 -9.84 3.85 -10.51
C ILE A 70 -10.19 4.77 -9.35
N ALA A 71 -11.22 4.44 -8.56
CA ALA A 71 -11.66 5.27 -7.45
C ALA A 71 -10.58 5.44 -6.38
N GLY A 72 -10.03 4.33 -5.87
CA GLY A 72 -8.94 4.35 -4.90
C GLY A 72 -7.65 4.91 -5.48
N GLY A 73 -7.36 4.62 -6.75
CA GLY A 73 -6.21 5.15 -7.50
C GLY A 73 -6.24 6.68 -7.64
N CYS A 74 -7.42 7.28 -7.83
CA CYS A 74 -7.56 8.74 -7.81
C CYS A 74 -7.17 9.32 -6.44
N VAL A 75 -7.63 8.71 -5.35
CA VAL A 75 -7.27 9.13 -3.98
C VAL A 75 -5.77 8.99 -3.76
N MET A 76 -5.18 7.85 -4.09
CA MET A 76 -3.72 7.63 -4.03
C MET A 76 -2.96 8.68 -4.85
N ALA A 77 -3.37 8.92 -6.09
CA ALA A 77 -2.68 9.85 -7.00
C ALA A 77 -2.75 11.32 -6.54
N LEU A 78 -3.84 11.73 -5.86
CA LEU A 78 -3.93 13.04 -5.22
C LEU A 78 -2.91 13.19 -4.07
N HIS A 79 -2.68 12.14 -3.27
CA HIS A 79 -1.61 12.15 -2.29
C HIS A 79 -0.22 12.23 -2.94
N SER A 80 0.01 11.47 -4.02
CA SER A 80 1.26 11.51 -4.77
C SER A 80 1.58 12.89 -5.35
N ALA A 81 0.55 13.61 -5.84
CA ALA A 81 0.70 14.94 -6.44
C ALA A 81 1.22 15.99 -5.45
N GLN A 82 1.03 15.80 -4.14
CA GLN A 82 1.57 16.66 -3.09
C GLN A 82 3.10 16.57 -2.96
N GLY A 83 3.67 15.39 -3.28
CA GLY A 83 5.08 15.06 -3.01
C GLY A 83 6.10 16.04 -3.61
N PRO A 84 6.05 16.37 -4.91
CA PRO A 84 7.01 17.28 -5.52
C PRO A 84 7.03 18.66 -4.86
N ARG A 85 5.86 19.17 -4.50
CA ARG A 85 5.71 20.49 -3.90
C ARG A 85 6.18 20.52 -2.45
N LEU A 86 5.81 19.53 -1.66
CA LEU A 86 6.17 19.45 -0.24
C LEU A 86 7.61 18.97 -0.01
N GLY A 87 8.10 18.02 -0.79
CA GLY A 87 9.40 17.39 -0.58
C GLY A 87 9.50 16.57 0.71
N LEU A 88 8.36 16.15 1.27
CA LEU A 88 8.21 15.51 2.56
C LEU A 88 7.64 14.10 2.45
N PRO A 89 7.94 13.21 3.41
CA PRO A 89 7.20 11.98 3.58
C PRO A 89 5.71 12.26 3.86
N GLN A 90 4.82 11.38 3.36
CA GLN A 90 3.37 11.55 3.48
C GLN A 90 2.94 11.71 4.94
N MET A 91 3.51 10.93 5.85
CA MET A 91 3.13 10.98 7.26
C MET A 91 3.63 12.22 8.00
N ILE A 92 4.72 12.85 7.55
CA ILE A 92 5.13 14.16 8.07
C ILE A 92 4.14 15.24 7.63
N SER A 93 3.67 15.21 6.37
CA SER A 93 2.68 16.19 5.88
C SER A 93 1.35 16.09 6.65
N SER A 94 0.98 14.91 7.16
CA SER A 94 -0.22 14.71 7.99
C SER A 94 -0.22 15.52 9.30
N ARG A 95 0.94 16.01 9.75
CA ARG A 95 1.02 16.91 10.91
C ARG A 95 0.33 18.26 10.67
N ALA A 96 0.22 18.69 9.42
CA ALA A 96 -0.54 19.90 9.07
C ALA A 96 -2.02 19.76 9.42
N GLN A 97 -2.59 18.57 9.25
CA GLN A 97 -4.01 18.28 9.51
C GLN A 97 -4.26 17.89 10.97
N PHE A 98 -3.43 17.01 11.54
CA PHE A 98 -3.69 16.37 12.84
C PHE A 98 -2.97 17.03 14.02
N GLY A 99 -2.01 17.92 13.73
CA GLY A 99 -1.04 18.41 14.71
C GLY A 99 0.14 17.44 14.88
N VAL A 100 1.25 17.93 15.47
CA VAL A 100 2.50 17.18 15.55
C VAL A 100 2.34 15.86 16.32
N TYR A 101 1.64 15.85 17.44
CA TYR A 101 1.36 14.64 18.22
C TYR A 101 0.14 13.89 17.71
N GLY A 102 -0.90 14.59 17.22
CA GLY A 102 -2.10 13.98 16.68
C GLY A 102 -1.82 13.08 15.46
N ALA A 103 -0.80 13.40 14.67
CA ALA A 103 -0.37 12.58 13.54
C ALA A 103 0.17 11.19 13.95
N VAL A 104 0.42 10.94 15.24
CA VAL A 104 0.78 9.59 15.74
C VAL A 104 -0.35 8.59 15.49
N VAL A 105 -1.61 9.01 15.52
CA VAL A 105 -2.76 8.14 15.25
C VAL A 105 -2.66 7.49 13.86
N PRO A 106 -2.62 8.23 12.74
CA PRO A 106 -2.44 7.60 11.43
C PRO A 106 -1.09 6.89 11.28
N LEU A 107 -0.01 7.34 11.95
CA LEU A 107 1.29 6.65 11.92
C LEU A 107 1.22 5.23 12.48
N VAL A 108 0.53 5.02 13.60
CA VAL A 108 0.33 3.68 14.18
C VAL A 108 -0.41 2.77 13.20
N LEU A 109 -1.46 3.29 12.53
CA LEU A 109 -2.21 2.53 11.53
C LEU A 109 -1.33 2.14 10.33
N VAL A 110 -0.41 3.01 9.90
CA VAL A 110 0.55 2.67 8.83
C VAL A 110 1.53 1.59 9.26
N ILE A 111 1.94 1.55 10.53
CA ILE A 111 2.77 0.44 11.05
C ILE A 111 1.99 -0.87 10.99
N MET A 112 0.71 -0.87 11.37
CA MET A 112 -0.17 -2.04 11.27
C MET A 112 -0.36 -2.48 9.81
N LEU A 113 -0.51 -1.53 8.88
CA LEU A 113 -0.55 -1.80 7.44
C LEU A 113 0.72 -2.54 6.98
N TYR A 114 1.89 -2.02 7.32
CA TYR A 114 3.15 -2.67 6.94
C TYR A 114 3.31 -4.06 7.55
N LEU A 115 2.91 -4.26 8.81
CA LEU A 115 2.92 -5.57 9.47
C LEU A 115 1.98 -6.56 8.78
N GLY A 116 0.76 -6.15 8.44
CA GLY A 116 -0.21 -7.01 7.77
C GLY A 116 0.25 -7.41 6.36
N PHE A 117 0.76 -6.48 5.56
CA PHE A 117 1.32 -6.82 4.25
C PHE A 117 2.60 -7.67 4.34
N ALA A 118 3.43 -7.45 5.35
CA ALA A 118 4.59 -8.30 5.61
C ALA A 118 4.15 -9.71 6.00
N ALA A 119 3.14 -9.87 6.84
CA ALA A 119 2.58 -11.18 7.21
C ALA A 119 1.97 -11.89 5.99
N THR A 120 1.14 -11.20 5.20
CA THR A 120 0.57 -11.70 3.94
C THR A 120 1.65 -12.19 2.98
N GLY A 121 2.70 -11.36 2.79
CA GLY A 121 3.84 -11.73 1.95
C GLY A 121 4.60 -12.93 2.49
N THR A 122 4.70 -13.08 3.81
CA THR A 122 5.35 -14.20 4.50
C THR A 122 4.58 -15.51 4.32
N VAL A 123 3.24 -15.48 4.34
CA VAL A 123 2.41 -16.67 4.04
C VAL A 123 2.66 -17.14 2.60
N LEU A 124 2.52 -16.25 1.63
CA LEU A 124 2.65 -16.62 0.21
C LEU A 124 4.07 -17.07 -0.17
N ALA A 125 5.10 -16.39 0.34
CA ALA A 125 6.48 -16.84 0.15
C ALA A 125 6.79 -18.13 0.91
N GLY A 126 6.17 -18.33 2.08
CA GLY A 126 6.25 -19.57 2.84
C GLY A 126 5.66 -20.75 2.06
N GLN A 127 4.50 -20.57 1.42
CA GLN A 127 3.95 -21.58 0.50
C GLN A 127 4.95 -21.90 -0.61
N ALA A 128 5.53 -20.89 -1.27
CA ALA A 128 6.50 -21.09 -2.33
C ALA A 128 7.75 -21.87 -1.86
N ILE A 129 8.27 -21.59 -0.68
CA ILE A 129 9.40 -22.30 -0.09
C ILE A 129 9.02 -23.75 0.22
N ASN A 130 7.84 -23.99 0.77
CA ASN A 130 7.37 -25.34 1.05
C ASN A 130 7.25 -26.19 -0.22
N GLU A 131 6.77 -25.63 -1.33
CA GLU A 131 6.72 -26.30 -2.62
C GLU A 131 8.13 -26.63 -3.15
N VAL A 132 9.09 -25.72 -3.03
CA VAL A 132 10.50 -25.97 -3.45
C VAL A 132 11.15 -27.05 -2.58
N LEU A 133 10.87 -27.07 -1.29
CA LEU A 133 11.45 -28.02 -0.33
C LEU A 133 10.66 -29.33 -0.25
N HIS A 134 9.50 -29.45 -0.90
CA HIS A 134 8.55 -30.55 -0.78
C HIS A 134 8.12 -30.85 0.68
N VAL A 135 7.83 -29.80 1.43
CA VAL A 135 7.46 -29.88 2.85
C VAL A 135 5.98 -29.50 3.03
N GLY A 136 5.20 -30.42 3.60
CA GLY A 136 3.76 -30.25 3.85
C GLY A 136 3.40 -29.44 5.12
N VAL A 137 4.37 -28.87 5.85
CA VAL A 137 4.13 -28.13 7.09
C VAL A 137 4.22 -26.63 6.82
N PRO A 138 3.10 -25.86 6.80
CA PRO A 138 3.10 -24.44 6.46
C PRO A 138 4.08 -23.58 7.26
N ALA A 139 4.26 -23.91 8.55
CA ALA A 139 5.12 -23.15 9.46
C ALA A 139 6.58 -23.14 9.03
N ILE A 140 7.08 -24.20 8.36
CA ILE A 140 8.50 -24.30 7.98
C ILE A 140 8.84 -23.22 6.95
N GLY A 141 8.09 -23.10 5.86
CA GLY A 141 8.32 -22.08 4.84
C GLY A 141 8.15 -20.67 5.38
N ILE A 142 7.15 -20.44 6.24
CA ILE A 142 6.91 -19.15 6.91
C ILE A 142 8.12 -18.73 7.75
N ILE A 143 8.67 -19.64 8.56
CA ILE A 143 9.82 -19.35 9.42
C ILE A 143 11.09 -19.15 8.57
N VAL A 144 11.33 -20.03 7.59
CA VAL A 144 12.48 -19.91 6.67
C VAL A 144 12.45 -18.57 5.94
N PHE A 145 11.30 -18.17 5.42
CA PHE A 145 11.15 -16.87 4.75
C PHE A 145 11.37 -15.69 5.71
N GLY A 146 10.87 -15.78 6.95
CA GLY A 146 11.11 -14.78 7.99
C GLY A 146 12.60 -14.59 8.27
N VAL A 147 13.35 -15.69 8.42
CA VAL A 147 14.81 -15.66 8.63
C VAL A 147 15.51 -15.04 7.42
N LEU A 148 15.16 -15.43 6.19
CA LEU A 148 15.72 -14.84 4.96
C LEU A 148 15.45 -13.33 4.90
N THR A 149 14.24 -12.91 5.25
CA THR A 149 13.87 -11.48 5.29
C THR A 149 14.71 -10.74 6.33
N ALA A 150 14.91 -11.31 7.53
CA ALA A 150 15.72 -10.69 8.57
C ALA A 150 17.18 -10.50 8.14
N VAL A 151 17.76 -11.52 7.52
CA VAL A 151 19.13 -11.45 6.97
C VAL A 151 19.23 -10.36 5.90
N VAL A 152 18.34 -10.37 4.90
CA VAL A 152 18.39 -9.42 3.78
C VAL A 152 18.12 -7.98 4.24
N ALA A 153 17.14 -7.76 5.13
CA ALA A 153 16.83 -6.43 5.64
C ALA A 153 17.98 -5.82 6.45
N THR A 154 18.84 -6.65 7.06
CA THR A 154 20.05 -6.18 7.78
C THR A 154 21.22 -5.89 6.87
N LEU A 155 21.33 -6.52 5.69
CA LEU A 155 22.40 -6.29 4.71
C LEU A 155 22.39 -4.88 4.08
N GLY A 156 21.26 -4.20 4.16
CA GLY A 156 21.15 -2.77 3.89
C GLY A 156 20.45 -2.39 2.58
N TYR A 157 20.11 -1.12 2.52
CA TYR A 157 19.23 -0.47 1.53
C TYR A 157 19.67 -0.66 0.06
N ARG A 158 20.97 -0.67 -0.22
CA ARG A 158 21.49 -0.86 -1.60
C ARG A 158 21.08 -2.19 -2.19
N PHE A 159 21.12 -3.25 -1.39
CA PHE A 159 20.76 -4.60 -1.83
C PHE A 159 19.26 -4.68 -2.14
N ILE A 160 18.42 -4.05 -1.32
CA ILE A 160 16.97 -3.99 -1.52
C ILE A 160 16.61 -3.33 -2.85
N HIS A 161 17.30 -2.25 -3.24
CA HIS A 161 17.04 -1.58 -4.53
C HIS A 161 17.44 -2.41 -5.75
N ILE A 162 18.54 -3.15 -5.67
CA ILE A 162 18.95 -4.05 -6.76
C ILE A 162 17.92 -5.17 -6.91
N MET A 163 17.51 -5.78 -5.80
CA MET A 163 16.48 -6.81 -5.78
C MET A 163 15.16 -6.28 -6.33
N GLY A 164 14.74 -5.05 -5.97
CA GLY A 164 13.50 -4.45 -6.45
C GLY A 164 13.43 -4.33 -7.98
N ARG A 165 14.53 -3.94 -8.63
CA ARG A 165 14.60 -3.89 -10.10
C ARG A 165 14.51 -5.29 -10.73
N ILE A 166 15.21 -6.25 -10.16
CA ILE A 166 15.16 -7.64 -10.63
C ILE A 166 13.75 -8.19 -10.44
N SER A 167 13.17 -8.04 -9.27
CA SER A 167 11.81 -8.51 -8.94
C SER A 167 10.74 -7.95 -9.87
N THR A 168 10.84 -6.67 -10.24
CA THR A 168 9.87 -6.06 -11.18
C THR A 168 9.94 -6.73 -12.55
N VAL A 169 11.13 -6.90 -13.12
CA VAL A 169 11.29 -7.53 -14.45
C VAL A 169 10.85 -8.98 -14.41
N VAL A 170 11.32 -9.73 -13.41
CA VAL A 170 11.04 -11.15 -13.26
C VAL A 170 9.54 -11.38 -12.96
N GLY A 171 8.93 -10.49 -12.18
CA GLY A 171 7.48 -10.51 -11.90
C GLY A 171 6.66 -10.28 -13.17
N ILE A 172 6.98 -9.26 -13.96
CA ILE A 172 6.29 -8.99 -15.23
C ILE A 172 6.39 -10.22 -16.16
N VAL A 173 7.59 -10.77 -16.34
CA VAL A 173 7.80 -11.94 -17.20
C VAL A 173 7.05 -13.16 -16.68
N GLY A 174 7.17 -13.47 -15.38
CA GLY A 174 6.56 -14.64 -14.77
C GLY A 174 5.03 -14.59 -14.81
N PHE A 175 4.43 -13.46 -14.47
CA PHE A 175 2.97 -13.31 -14.48
C PHE A 175 2.40 -13.19 -15.90
N THR A 176 3.13 -12.62 -16.84
CA THR A 176 2.75 -12.66 -18.26
C THR A 176 2.79 -14.10 -18.78
N TYR A 177 3.81 -14.88 -18.41
CA TYR A 177 3.89 -16.30 -18.73
C TYR A 177 2.67 -17.06 -18.17
N LEU A 178 2.31 -16.84 -16.90
CA LEU A 178 1.12 -17.47 -16.32
C LEU A 178 -0.18 -17.05 -17.02
N ALA A 179 -0.31 -15.80 -17.45
CA ALA A 179 -1.47 -15.34 -18.22
C ALA A 179 -1.57 -16.06 -19.58
N ILE A 180 -0.44 -16.24 -20.27
CA ILE A 180 -0.38 -17.00 -21.52
C ILE A 180 -0.78 -18.46 -21.26
N ARG A 181 -0.23 -19.08 -20.21
CA ARG A 181 -0.56 -20.49 -19.85
C ARG A 181 -2.06 -20.64 -19.56
N LEU A 182 -2.65 -19.68 -18.83
CA LEU A 182 -4.08 -19.69 -18.52
C LEU A 182 -4.93 -19.70 -19.80
N VAL A 183 -4.66 -18.80 -20.74
CA VAL A 183 -5.39 -18.70 -22.02
C VAL A 183 -5.16 -19.93 -22.92
N MET A 184 -4.00 -20.57 -22.84
CA MET A 184 -3.70 -21.78 -23.60
C MET A 184 -4.36 -23.04 -23.02
N GLN A 185 -4.60 -23.10 -21.71
CA GLN A 185 -5.13 -24.28 -21.03
C GLN A 185 -6.64 -24.25 -20.85
N TYR A 186 -7.24 -23.06 -20.76
CA TYR A 186 -8.64 -22.87 -20.44
C TYR A 186 -9.33 -21.93 -21.44
N ASP A 187 -10.59 -22.22 -21.74
CA ASP A 187 -11.44 -21.28 -22.47
C ASP A 187 -11.87 -20.13 -21.57
N VAL A 188 -11.02 -19.08 -21.54
CA VAL A 188 -11.23 -17.89 -20.70
C VAL A 188 -12.56 -17.19 -21.05
N GLY A 189 -13.00 -17.29 -22.32
CA GLY A 189 -14.29 -16.73 -22.74
C GLY A 189 -15.47 -17.35 -22.01
N SER A 190 -15.43 -18.64 -21.74
CA SER A 190 -16.49 -19.37 -21.02
C SER A 190 -16.53 -19.06 -19.52
N LEU A 191 -15.47 -18.48 -18.95
CA LEU A 191 -15.41 -18.08 -17.54
C LEU A 191 -16.10 -16.73 -17.28
N LEU A 192 -16.31 -15.93 -18.33
CA LEU A 192 -16.90 -14.60 -18.24
C LEU A 192 -18.41 -14.67 -18.42
N GLY A 193 -19.16 -14.21 -17.43
CA GLY A 193 -20.61 -14.24 -17.45
C GLY A 193 -21.22 -15.63 -17.23
N ALA A 194 -20.45 -16.54 -16.61
CA ALA A 194 -20.91 -17.88 -16.27
C ALA A 194 -21.96 -17.90 -15.15
N MET A 195 -21.93 -16.89 -14.28
CA MET A 195 -22.88 -16.71 -13.20
C MET A 195 -23.64 -15.38 -13.33
N PRO A 196 -24.87 -15.29 -12.77
CA PRO A 196 -25.65 -14.06 -12.81
C PRO A 196 -24.93 -12.94 -12.00
N PHE A 197 -25.29 -11.69 -12.31
CA PHE A 197 -24.84 -10.54 -11.53
C PHE A 197 -25.38 -10.62 -10.10
N ASP A 198 -24.47 -10.45 -9.14
CA ASP A 198 -24.80 -10.27 -7.72
C ASP A 198 -24.20 -8.96 -7.20
N ALA A 199 -25.04 -8.10 -6.61
CA ALA A 199 -24.65 -6.76 -6.19
C ALA A 199 -23.69 -6.78 -5.00
N ALA A 200 -23.82 -7.73 -4.07
CA ALA A 200 -22.98 -7.80 -2.89
C ALA A 200 -21.53 -8.18 -3.25
N THR A 201 -21.36 -9.22 -4.07
CA THR A 201 -20.04 -9.66 -4.53
C THR A 201 -19.39 -8.67 -5.50
N PHE A 202 -20.20 -7.97 -6.32
CA PHE A 202 -19.72 -6.88 -7.15
C PHE A 202 -19.19 -5.72 -6.32
N LEU A 203 -19.91 -5.28 -5.28
CA LEU A 203 -19.46 -4.23 -4.36
C LEU A 203 -18.24 -4.68 -3.53
N LEU A 204 -18.14 -5.97 -3.21
CA LEU A 204 -16.93 -6.52 -2.62
C LEU A 204 -15.73 -6.33 -3.56
N ALA A 205 -15.86 -6.64 -4.85
CA ALA A 205 -14.82 -6.43 -5.84
C ALA A 205 -14.41 -4.94 -5.94
N VAL A 206 -15.39 -4.02 -5.93
CA VAL A 206 -15.13 -2.57 -5.90
C VAL A 206 -14.35 -2.20 -4.63
N SER A 207 -14.75 -2.71 -3.47
CA SER A 207 -14.11 -2.41 -2.18
C SER A 207 -12.68 -2.96 -2.10
N LEU A 208 -12.43 -4.17 -2.63
CA LEU A 208 -11.09 -4.77 -2.72
C LEU A 208 -10.17 -3.91 -3.59
N GLY A 209 -10.58 -3.57 -4.81
CA GLY A 209 -9.79 -2.69 -5.69
C GLY A 209 -9.53 -1.31 -5.10
N ALA A 210 -10.55 -0.68 -4.47
CA ALA A 210 -10.40 0.61 -3.81
C ALA A 210 -9.47 0.52 -2.59
N GLY A 211 -9.64 -0.51 -1.75
CA GLY A 211 -8.83 -0.77 -0.58
C GLY A 211 -7.36 -0.99 -0.94
N TRP A 212 -7.11 -1.80 -1.97
CA TRP A 212 -5.76 -2.03 -2.48
C TRP A 212 -5.04 -0.72 -2.83
N GLN A 213 -5.66 0.13 -3.64
CA GLN A 213 -5.07 1.41 -4.06
C GLN A 213 -4.90 2.38 -2.89
N LEU A 214 -5.88 2.42 -1.99
CA LEU A 214 -5.86 3.33 -0.85
C LEU A 214 -4.74 2.98 0.14
N THR A 215 -4.33 1.72 0.23
CA THR A 215 -3.22 1.31 1.10
C THR A 215 -1.88 1.93 0.71
N TYR A 216 -1.73 2.42 -0.52
CA TYR A 216 -0.55 3.18 -0.94
C TYR A 216 -0.60 4.66 -0.52
N GLY A 217 -1.80 5.21 -0.29
CA GLY A 217 -2.00 6.61 0.09
C GLY A 217 -1.07 7.11 1.20
N PRO A 218 -0.95 6.37 2.33
CA PRO A 218 -0.14 6.79 3.47
C PRO A 218 1.36 6.95 3.21
N TYR A 219 1.88 6.48 2.09
CA TYR A 219 3.31 6.54 1.77
C TYR A 219 3.65 6.82 0.30
N VAL A 220 2.65 7.07 -0.53
CA VAL A 220 2.87 7.33 -1.97
C VAL A 220 3.74 8.55 -2.21
N ALA A 221 3.61 9.61 -1.40
CA ALA A 221 4.44 10.80 -1.50
C ALA A 221 5.89 10.58 -1.06
N ASP A 222 6.20 9.51 -0.32
CA ASP A 222 7.58 9.16 0.03
C ASP A 222 8.44 8.92 -1.20
N TYR A 223 7.84 8.54 -2.31
CA TYR A 223 8.50 8.34 -3.61
C TYR A 223 8.44 9.58 -4.49
N SER A 224 7.28 10.25 -4.58
CA SER A 224 7.12 11.42 -5.45
C SER A 224 7.80 12.68 -4.90
N ARG A 225 8.14 12.74 -3.60
CA ARG A 225 8.88 13.86 -2.97
C ARG A 225 10.27 14.10 -3.56
N TYR A 226 10.83 13.11 -4.25
CA TYR A 226 12.12 13.23 -4.93
C TYR A 226 12.04 13.87 -6.31
N LEU A 227 10.84 14.06 -6.86
CA LEU A 227 10.67 14.78 -8.13
C LEU A 227 11.04 16.26 -7.97
N PRO A 228 11.55 16.90 -9.02
CA PRO A 228 11.82 18.34 -9.00
C PRO A 228 10.58 19.14 -8.55
N ARG A 229 10.78 20.18 -7.74
CA ARG A 229 9.70 20.98 -7.14
C ARG A 229 8.70 21.52 -8.15
N LEU A 230 9.18 21.90 -9.34
CA LEU A 230 8.36 22.44 -10.43
C LEU A 230 7.69 21.37 -11.28
N THR A 231 7.80 20.10 -10.90
CA THR A 231 7.11 19.02 -11.61
C THR A 231 5.59 19.24 -11.54
N SER A 232 4.92 19.16 -12.69
CA SER A 232 3.48 19.34 -12.77
C SER A 232 2.74 18.34 -11.88
N GLU A 233 1.87 18.84 -11.00
CA GLU A 233 1.01 18.03 -10.14
C GLU A 233 0.08 17.13 -10.97
N ARG A 234 -0.48 17.67 -12.09
CA ARG A 234 -1.31 16.89 -13.01
C ARG A 234 -0.53 15.75 -13.65
N ALA A 235 0.71 15.99 -14.07
CA ALA A 235 1.54 14.94 -14.66
C ALA A 235 1.90 13.88 -13.64
N THR A 236 2.19 14.25 -12.37
CA THR A 236 2.44 13.32 -11.27
C THR A 236 1.20 12.52 -10.95
N PHE A 237 0.03 13.17 -10.86
CA PHE A 237 -1.25 12.52 -10.65
C PHE A 237 -1.52 11.44 -11.70
N HIS A 238 -1.51 11.81 -13.00
CA HIS A 238 -1.81 10.84 -14.06
C HIS A 238 -0.77 9.72 -14.17
N ALA A 239 0.50 10.00 -13.93
CA ALA A 239 1.54 8.98 -13.94
C ALA A 239 1.35 7.97 -12.80
N THR A 240 1.05 8.44 -11.60
CA THR A 240 0.76 7.58 -10.45
C THR A 240 -0.53 6.80 -10.66
N LEU A 241 -1.62 7.47 -11.05
CA LEU A 241 -2.92 6.86 -11.29
C LEU A 241 -2.82 5.71 -12.29
N TRP A 242 -2.37 6.01 -13.50
CA TRP A 242 -2.36 5.00 -14.56
C TRP A 242 -1.29 3.94 -14.37
N GLY A 243 -0.15 4.27 -13.75
CA GLY A 243 0.84 3.27 -13.36
C GLY A 243 0.24 2.26 -12.38
N SER A 244 -0.40 2.74 -11.33
CA SER A 244 -0.98 1.87 -10.30
C SER A 244 -2.21 1.12 -10.80
N VAL A 245 -3.15 1.80 -11.44
CA VAL A 245 -4.39 1.17 -11.95
C VAL A 245 -4.09 0.09 -12.98
N LEU A 246 -3.22 0.36 -13.96
CA LEU A 246 -2.92 -0.64 -14.99
C LEU A 246 -2.15 -1.84 -14.44
N GLY A 247 -1.20 -1.61 -13.53
CA GLY A 247 -0.45 -2.70 -12.90
C GLY A 247 -1.31 -3.58 -12.00
N SER A 248 -2.15 -2.98 -11.14
CA SER A 248 -3.06 -3.73 -10.28
C SER A 248 -4.17 -4.42 -11.08
N GLN A 249 -4.78 -3.73 -12.05
CA GLN A 249 -5.84 -4.32 -12.86
C GLN A 249 -5.34 -5.54 -13.65
N TRP A 250 -4.12 -5.46 -14.22
CA TRP A 250 -3.50 -6.62 -14.84
C TRP A 250 -3.40 -7.81 -13.89
N SER A 251 -2.79 -7.61 -12.72
CA SER A 251 -2.57 -8.67 -11.74
C SER A 251 -3.88 -9.21 -11.16
N MET A 252 -4.82 -8.32 -10.86
CA MET A 252 -6.12 -8.69 -10.30
C MET A 252 -7.01 -9.40 -11.31
N THR A 253 -6.97 -8.98 -12.59
CA THR A 253 -7.67 -9.69 -13.67
C THR A 253 -7.17 -11.12 -13.82
N LEU A 254 -5.85 -11.30 -13.79
CA LEU A 254 -5.25 -12.62 -13.81
C LEU A 254 -5.73 -13.46 -12.60
N GLY A 255 -5.77 -12.87 -11.41
CA GLY A 255 -6.26 -13.53 -10.20
C GLY A 255 -7.73 -13.93 -10.28
N ALA A 256 -8.61 -13.03 -10.74
CA ALA A 256 -10.03 -13.30 -10.92
C ALA A 256 -10.27 -14.45 -11.92
N LEU A 257 -9.56 -14.44 -13.04
CA LEU A 257 -9.66 -15.51 -14.05
C LEU A 257 -9.12 -16.85 -13.52
N ILE A 258 -8.01 -16.85 -12.79
CA ILE A 258 -7.47 -18.05 -12.14
C ILE A 258 -8.48 -18.63 -11.15
N ALA A 259 -9.09 -17.82 -10.31
CA ALA A 259 -10.07 -18.26 -9.34
C ALA A 259 -11.39 -18.80 -9.99
N ALA A 260 -11.71 -18.33 -11.19
CA ALA A 260 -12.89 -18.79 -11.95
C ALA A 260 -12.70 -20.14 -12.66
N VAL A 261 -11.46 -20.64 -12.77
CA VAL A 261 -11.20 -21.95 -13.38
C VAL A 261 -11.84 -23.05 -12.54
N PRO A 262 -12.62 -23.99 -13.13
CA PRO A 262 -13.34 -25.02 -12.39
C PRO A 262 -12.48 -25.85 -11.43
N VAL A 263 -11.25 -26.15 -11.82
CA VAL A 263 -10.28 -26.87 -10.96
C VAL A 263 -9.88 -26.04 -9.75
N ALA A 264 -9.77 -24.72 -9.88
CA ALA A 264 -9.45 -23.82 -8.77
C ALA A 264 -10.62 -23.71 -7.78
N ALA A 265 -11.85 -23.67 -8.28
CA ALA A 265 -13.06 -23.65 -7.47
C ALA A 265 -13.29 -24.96 -6.69
N GLY A 266 -12.71 -26.06 -7.15
CA GLY A 266 -12.89 -27.40 -6.54
C GLY A 266 -11.96 -27.75 -5.39
N SER A 267 -10.83 -27.05 -5.18
CA SER A 267 -9.90 -27.16 -4.05
C SER A 267 -8.51 -26.58 -4.34
N GLY A 268 -8.05 -26.56 -5.60
CA GLY A 268 -6.63 -26.29 -5.89
C GLY A 268 -6.13 -24.91 -5.46
N PHE A 269 -6.83 -23.83 -5.83
CA PHE A 269 -6.42 -22.46 -5.47
C PHE A 269 -6.79 -22.09 -4.03
N LEU A 270 -7.87 -22.64 -3.49
CA LEU A 270 -8.32 -22.35 -2.13
C LEU A 270 -7.35 -22.91 -1.10
N ASP A 271 -6.87 -24.15 -1.33
CA ASP A 271 -5.98 -24.86 -0.40
C ASP A 271 -4.50 -24.44 -0.54
N GLY A 272 -4.08 -24.03 -1.76
CA GLY A 272 -2.69 -23.68 -2.04
C GLY A 272 -2.52 -22.75 -3.22
N GLN A 273 -2.59 -21.43 -2.97
CA GLN A 273 -2.52 -20.40 -4.02
C GLN A 273 -1.27 -20.51 -4.87
N VAL A 274 -0.13 -20.76 -4.23
CA VAL A 274 1.18 -20.81 -4.89
C VAL A 274 1.40 -22.14 -5.60
N ALA A 275 1.00 -23.25 -5.00
CA ALA A 275 1.04 -24.58 -5.63
C ALA A 275 0.26 -24.58 -6.96
N PHE A 276 -0.96 -24.03 -6.93
CA PHE A 276 -1.79 -23.90 -8.14
C PHE A 276 -1.10 -23.09 -9.26
N LEU A 277 -0.42 -21.97 -8.90
CA LEU A 277 0.33 -21.19 -9.89
C LEU A 277 1.51 -21.97 -10.50
N GLY A 278 2.15 -22.82 -9.71
CA GLY A 278 3.21 -23.72 -10.21
C GLY A 278 2.69 -24.76 -11.19
N GLU A 279 1.55 -25.36 -10.91
CA GLU A 279 0.87 -26.31 -11.80
C GLU A 279 0.39 -25.63 -13.08
N LEU A 280 -0.27 -24.48 -12.97
CA LEU A 280 -0.65 -23.65 -14.13
C LEU A 280 0.56 -23.31 -15.00
N GLY A 281 1.71 -23.05 -14.39
CA GLY A 281 2.97 -22.79 -15.07
C GLY A 281 3.54 -24.00 -15.83
N GLY A 282 3.02 -25.21 -15.63
CA GLY A 282 3.42 -26.41 -16.34
C GLY A 282 4.19 -27.43 -15.48
N GLY A 283 4.27 -27.22 -14.17
CA GLY A 283 4.92 -28.14 -13.25
C GLY A 283 6.47 -28.17 -13.36
N GLY A 284 7.11 -29.07 -12.64
CA GLY A 284 8.54 -29.31 -12.72
C GLY A 284 9.42 -28.07 -12.59
N ALA A 285 10.38 -27.89 -13.50
CA ALA A 285 11.31 -26.76 -13.47
C ALA A 285 10.59 -25.39 -13.64
N PHE A 286 9.48 -25.33 -14.39
CA PHE A 286 8.72 -24.11 -14.56
C PHE A 286 8.01 -23.70 -13.24
N ALA A 287 7.47 -24.65 -12.51
CA ALA A 287 6.90 -24.40 -11.18
C ALA A 287 7.96 -23.83 -10.24
N ILE A 288 9.15 -24.45 -10.18
CA ILE A 288 10.26 -23.96 -9.36
C ILE A 288 10.63 -22.51 -9.75
N ALA A 289 10.67 -22.21 -11.05
CA ALA A 289 10.95 -20.84 -11.52
C ALA A 289 9.88 -19.85 -11.02
N ILE A 290 8.59 -20.20 -11.07
CA ILE A 290 7.48 -19.37 -10.55
C ILE A 290 7.62 -19.19 -9.03
N TYR A 291 7.92 -20.26 -8.28
CA TYR A 291 8.12 -20.17 -6.82
C TYR A 291 9.28 -19.24 -6.46
N LEU A 292 10.39 -19.30 -7.18
CA LEU A 292 11.53 -18.41 -6.99
C LEU A 292 11.18 -16.95 -7.30
N VAL A 293 10.39 -16.70 -8.37
CA VAL A 293 9.87 -15.35 -8.69
C VAL A 293 9.07 -14.81 -7.52
N ILE A 294 8.18 -15.62 -6.94
CA ILE A 294 7.35 -15.24 -5.79
C ILE A 294 8.23 -14.94 -4.56
N VAL A 295 9.16 -15.82 -4.22
CA VAL A 295 10.05 -15.65 -3.06
C VAL A 295 10.88 -14.37 -3.19
N VAL A 296 11.52 -14.12 -4.34
CA VAL A 296 12.36 -12.94 -4.57
C VAL A 296 11.52 -11.67 -4.56
N GLY A 297 10.32 -11.70 -5.18
CA GLY A 297 9.38 -10.59 -5.16
C GLY A 297 8.94 -10.23 -3.74
N LYS A 298 8.52 -11.23 -2.96
CA LYS A 298 8.07 -11.03 -1.58
C LYS A 298 9.20 -10.62 -0.65
N LEU A 299 10.40 -11.16 -0.82
CA LEU A 299 11.56 -10.78 -0.04
C LEU A 299 11.87 -9.29 -0.18
N THR A 300 11.80 -8.77 -1.42
CA THR A 300 11.98 -7.34 -1.68
C THR A 300 10.91 -6.50 -0.97
N VAL A 301 9.63 -6.86 -1.14
CA VAL A 301 8.51 -6.10 -0.57
C VAL A 301 8.53 -6.16 0.95
N ASN A 302 8.82 -7.30 1.56
CA ASN A 302 8.88 -7.45 3.02
C ASN A 302 10.03 -6.65 3.64
N CYS A 303 11.19 -6.58 2.97
CA CYS A 303 12.27 -5.68 3.40
C CYS A 303 11.86 -4.20 3.34
N LEU A 304 11.10 -3.79 2.31
CA LEU A 304 10.55 -2.44 2.20
C LEU A 304 9.50 -2.17 3.28
N ASN A 305 8.63 -3.13 3.60
CA ASN A 305 7.65 -3.02 4.68
C ASN A 305 8.34 -2.83 6.05
N ALA A 306 9.40 -3.61 6.33
CA ALA A 306 10.17 -3.47 7.56
C ALA A 306 10.86 -2.11 7.66
N TYR A 307 11.39 -1.62 6.53
CA TYR A 307 12.00 -0.30 6.46
C TYR A 307 10.96 0.82 6.63
N GLY A 308 9.83 0.75 5.93
CA GLY A 308 8.72 1.71 6.06
C GLY A 308 8.15 1.76 7.48
N GLY A 309 7.95 0.60 8.10
CA GLY A 309 7.54 0.50 9.51
C GLY A 309 8.56 1.17 10.46
N PHE A 310 9.86 0.94 10.24
CA PHE A 310 10.91 1.63 10.99
C PHE A 310 10.84 3.15 10.86
N MET A 311 10.60 3.65 9.63
CA MET A 311 10.47 5.08 9.38
C MET A 311 9.26 5.70 10.12
N CYS A 312 8.13 4.99 10.16
CA CYS A 312 6.96 5.43 10.92
C CYS A 312 7.23 5.48 12.42
N VAL A 313 7.92 4.47 12.99
CA VAL A 313 8.32 4.48 14.40
C VAL A 313 9.29 5.60 14.68
N LEU A 314 10.29 5.81 13.82
CA LEU A 314 11.23 6.93 13.96
C LEU A 314 10.49 8.27 13.95
N THR A 315 9.54 8.47 13.03
CA THR A 315 8.72 9.66 12.96
C THR A 315 7.91 9.88 14.25
N THR A 316 7.33 8.81 14.80
CA THR A 316 6.57 8.84 16.06
C THR A 316 7.46 9.19 17.24
N VAL A 317 8.59 8.50 17.39
CA VAL A 317 9.54 8.72 18.50
C VAL A 317 10.12 10.13 18.47
N THR A 318 10.52 10.61 17.29
CA THR A 318 11.07 11.96 17.15
C THR A 318 10.04 13.06 17.44
N SER A 319 8.76 12.80 17.17
CA SER A 319 7.67 13.72 17.54
C SER A 319 7.57 13.91 19.06
N ILE A 320 7.76 12.82 19.83
CA ILE A 320 7.58 12.82 21.28
C ILE A 320 8.87 13.20 22.03
N THR A 321 10.01 12.65 21.61
CA THR A 321 11.27 12.72 22.38
C THR A 321 12.24 13.79 21.89
N ARG A 322 11.99 14.43 20.74
CA ARG A 322 12.93 15.33 20.05
C ARG A 322 14.31 14.68 19.73
N ALA A 323 14.41 13.37 19.88
CA ALA A 323 15.66 12.62 19.64
C ALA A 323 15.84 12.38 18.14
N ALA A 324 16.81 13.04 17.53
CA ALA A 324 17.01 13.05 16.08
C ALA A 324 17.70 11.80 15.50
N ARG A 325 18.17 10.85 16.31
CA ARG A 325 18.97 9.72 15.82
C ARG A 325 18.69 8.42 16.56
N VAL A 326 18.47 7.36 15.80
CA VAL A 326 18.41 5.97 16.30
C VAL A 326 19.75 5.28 16.01
N SER A 327 20.29 4.54 16.98
CA SER A 327 21.52 3.77 16.81
C SER A 327 21.35 2.63 15.78
N ARG A 328 22.45 2.15 15.21
CA ARG A 328 22.43 0.97 14.32
C ARG A 328 21.84 -0.25 15.01
N ALA A 329 22.19 -0.46 16.29
CA ALA A 329 21.64 -1.55 17.09
C ALA A 329 20.11 -1.39 17.27
N GLY A 330 19.62 -0.20 17.61
CA GLY A 330 18.19 0.08 17.73
C GLY A 330 17.42 -0.21 16.45
N ARG A 331 17.98 0.16 15.28
CA ARG A 331 17.41 -0.17 13.98
C ARG A 331 17.32 -1.69 13.74
N THR A 332 18.40 -2.41 14.03
CA THR A 332 18.45 -3.88 13.87
C THR A 332 17.44 -4.57 14.78
N VAL A 333 17.36 -4.15 16.05
CA VAL A 333 16.37 -4.68 17.00
C VAL A 333 14.95 -4.43 16.54
N PHE A 334 14.66 -3.21 16.02
CA PHE A 334 13.35 -2.91 15.49
C PHE A 334 13.01 -3.82 14.29
N ILE A 335 13.93 -3.95 13.31
CA ILE A 335 13.71 -4.78 12.11
C ILE A 335 13.47 -6.25 12.52
N ALA A 336 14.28 -6.78 13.43
CA ALA A 336 14.11 -8.14 13.92
C ALA A 336 12.76 -8.33 14.65
N GLY A 337 12.37 -7.39 15.50
CA GLY A 337 11.07 -7.40 16.18
C GLY A 337 9.89 -7.30 15.21
N PHE A 338 9.99 -6.42 14.21
CA PHE A 338 8.97 -6.26 13.17
C PHE A 338 8.78 -7.57 12.38
N ILE A 339 9.87 -8.21 11.96
CA ILE A 339 9.82 -9.46 11.22
C ILE A 339 9.28 -10.59 12.10
N LEU A 340 9.71 -10.68 13.38
CA LEU A 340 9.17 -11.65 14.33
C LEU A 340 7.65 -11.52 14.47
N VAL A 341 7.14 -10.30 14.67
CA VAL A 341 5.69 -10.06 14.76
C VAL A 341 4.99 -10.43 13.46
N SER A 342 5.57 -10.08 12.31
CA SER A 342 5.01 -10.46 10.99
C SER A 342 4.94 -11.98 10.80
N VAL A 343 5.96 -12.73 11.23
CA VAL A 343 5.98 -14.20 11.19
C VAL A 343 4.91 -14.79 12.12
N LEU A 344 4.77 -14.26 13.34
CA LEU A 344 3.74 -14.72 14.27
C LEU A 344 2.32 -14.50 13.72
N ILE A 345 2.07 -13.32 13.13
CA ILE A 345 0.78 -13.05 12.45
C ILE A 345 0.58 -14.00 11.28
N ALA A 346 1.63 -14.26 10.47
CA ALA A 346 1.56 -15.18 9.34
C ALA A 346 1.22 -16.62 9.77
N LEU A 347 1.82 -17.11 10.85
CA LEU A 347 1.52 -18.43 11.41
C LEU A 347 0.05 -18.54 11.87
N LEU A 348 -0.47 -17.51 12.50
CA LEU A 348 -1.86 -17.48 12.98
C LEU A 348 -2.87 -17.33 11.82
N ALA A 349 -2.50 -16.56 10.77
CA ALA A 349 -3.40 -16.27 9.66
C ALA A 349 -3.37 -17.33 8.55
N SER A 350 -2.38 -18.22 8.52
CA SER A 350 -2.14 -19.14 7.39
C SER A 350 -3.27 -20.13 7.16
N ALA A 351 -3.96 -20.60 8.21
CA ALA A 351 -5.03 -21.59 8.10
C ALA A 351 -6.27 -21.09 7.33
N ASN A 352 -6.60 -19.79 7.45
CA ASN A 352 -7.72 -19.14 6.78
C ASN A 352 -7.23 -17.91 6.00
N PHE A 353 -6.17 -18.10 5.21
CA PHE A 353 -5.41 -17.01 4.63
C PHE A 353 -6.25 -16.06 3.77
N LEU A 354 -7.07 -16.56 2.85
CA LEU A 354 -7.87 -15.75 1.93
C LEU A 354 -8.90 -14.90 2.67
N ASP A 355 -9.59 -15.50 3.64
CA ASP A 355 -10.58 -14.78 4.45
C ASP A 355 -9.93 -13.72 5.34
N ASN A 356 -8.82 -14.06 6.00
CA ASN A 356 -8.04 -13.11 6.79
C ASN A 356 -7.50 -11.96 5.93
N PHE A 357 -7.05 -12.24 4.71
CA PHE A 357 -6.55 -11.21 3.80
C PHE A 357 -7.67 -10.29 3.31
N ARG A 358 -8.85 -10.82 2.96
CA ARG A 358 -10.04 -10.03 2.64
C ARG A 358 -10.37 -9.04 3.76
N HIS A 359 -10.50 -9.53 4.99
CA HIS A 359 -10.82 -8.69 6.14
C HIS A 359 -9.74 -7.65 6.43
N PHE A 360 -8.48 -8.00 6.24
CA PHE A 360 -7.38 -7.06 6.38
C PHE A 360 -7.49 -5.89 5.38
N ILE A 361 -7.72 -6.15 4.10
CA ILE A 361 -7.89 -5.09 3.08
C ILE A 361 -9.09 -4.20 3.40
N LEU A 362 -10.23 -4.79 3.77
CA LEU A 362 -11.43 -4.02 4.12
C LEU A 362 -11.24 -3.20 5.41
N ALA A 363 -10.51 -3.73 6.41
CA ALA A 363 -10.18 -2.97 7.61
C ALA A 363 -9.26 -1.78 7.31
N LEU A 364 -8.29 -1.95 6.41
CA LEU A 364 -7.43 -0.83 5.98
C LEU A 364 -8.24 0.24 5.24
N LEU A 365 -9.17 -0.17 4.38
CA LEU A 365 -10.07 0.75 3.68
C LEU A 365 -10.87 1.58 4.70
N MET A 366 -11.42 0.93 5.73
CA MET A 366 -12.21 1.58 6.79
C MET A 366 -11.42 2.66 7.54
N VAL A 367 -10.14 2.42 7.87
CA VAL A 367 -9.36 3.38 8.67
C VAL A 367 -8.67 4.44 7.82
N PHE A 368 -8.28 4.14 6.57
CA PHE A 368 -7.57 5.10 5.74
C PHE A 368 -8.46 6.01 4.91
N ILE A 369 -9.73 5.66 4.70
CA ILE A 369 -10.67 6.54 3.99
C ILE A 369 -10.92 7.85 4.77
N PRO A 370 -11.23 7.85 6.08
CA PRO A 370 -11.37 9.09 6.84
C PRO A 370 -10.08 9.91 6.91
N TRP A 371 -8.93 9.23 7.05
CA TRP A 371 -7.64 9.91 7.00
C TRP A 371 -7.39 10.61 5.66
N SER A 372 -7.62 9.91 4.55
CA SER A 372 -7.48 10.48 3.20
C SER A 372 -8.44 11.65 2.97
N ALA A 373 -9.71 11.51 3.39
CA ALA A 373 -10.69 12.59 3.29
C ALA A 373 -10.20 13.86 4.00
N ILE A 374 -9.72 13.74 5.24
CA ILE A 374 -9.20 14.87 6.01
C ILE A 374 -7.97 15.48 5.33
N ASN A 375 -6.99 14.65 4.95
CA ASN A 375 -5.75 15.14 4.33
C ASN A 375 -6.02 15.88 3.02
N LEU A 376 -6.81 15.29 2.12
CA LEU A 376 -7.06 15.86 0.80
C LEU A 376 -7.94 17.12 0.88
N ILE A 377 -8.98 17.12 1.72
CA ILE A 377 -9.84 18.29 1.93
C ILE A 377 -9.03 19.44 2.53
N ASP A 378 -8.22 19.17 3.54
CA ASP A 378 -7.37 20.21 4.12
C ASP A 378 -6.40 20.76 3.10
N TYR A 379 -5.61 19.90 2.47
CA TYR A 379 -4.56 20.32 1.56
C TYR A 379 -5.11 21.12 0.36
N TYR A 380 -6.10 20.57 -0.35
CA TYR A 380 -6.59 21.17 -1.59
C TYR A 380 -7.66 22.27 -1.38
N LEU A 381 -8.59 22.08 -0.44
CA LEU A 381 -9.75 22.96 -0.31
C LEU A 381 -9.59 24.03 0.77
N ILE A 382 -8.97 23.69 1.92
CA ILE A 382 -8.83 24.60 3.07
C ILE A 382 -7.53 25.38 2.97
N SER A 383 -6.39 24.66 2.98
CA SER A 383 -5.05 25.25 2.94
C SER A 383 -4.66 25.71 1.53
N ARG A 384 -5.38 25.28 0.49
CA ARG A 384 -5.12 25.62 -0.91
C ARG A 384 -3.65 25.42 -1.26
N GLU A 385 -3.14 24.22 -0.91
CA GLU A 385 -1.77 23.76 -1.17
C GLU A 385 -0.67 24.60 -0.47
N ARG A 386 -1.02 25.39 0.55
CA ARG A 386 -0.07 26.22 1.29
C ARG A 386 0.24 25.60 2.65
N VAL A 387 1.46 25.23 2.86
CA VAL A 387 1.94 24.57 4.08
C VAL A 387 3.19 25.30 4.60
N ASP A 388 3.26 25.48 5.90
CA ASP A 388 4.44 25.94 6.61
C ASP A 388 5.28 24.72 6.99
N VAL A 389 6.24 24.35 6.13
CA VAL A 389 7.02 23.13 6.28
C VAL A 389 7.86 23.10 7.56
N PRO A 390 8.57 24.17 7.96
CA PRO A 390 9.25 24.24 9.25
C PRO A 390 8.33 23.95 10.44
N ALA A 391 7.12 24.50 10.43
CA ALA A 391 6.16 24.36 11.52
C ALA A 391 5.64 22.92 11.73
N LEU A 392 5.81 22.02 10.75
CA LEU A 392 5.49 20.61 10.90
C LEU A 392 6.38 19.86 11.91
N TYR A 393 7.51 20.44 12.26
CA TYR A 393 8.48 19.87 13.22
C TYR A 393 8.43 20.55 14.60
N ASP A 394 7.60 21.60 14.73
CA ASP A 394 7.47 22.35 15.97
C ASP A 394 6.11 22.10 16.63
N PRO A 395 6.05 21.37 17.76
CA PRO A 395 4.79 21.14 18.48
C PRO A 395 4.13 22.41 19.03
N ASP A 396 4.90 23.45 19.24
CA ASP A 396 4.43 24.74 19.76
C ASP A 396 4.23 25.76 18.61
N GLY A 397 4.45 25.30 17.35
CA GLY A 397 4.29 26.10 16.13
C GLY A 397 2.85 26.19 15.63
N ARG A 398 2.69 26.63 14.38
CA ARG A 398 1.42 26.91 13.70
C ARG A 398 0.38 25.80 13.79
N TYR A 399 0.79 24.53 13.64
CA TYR A 399 -0.12 23.37 13.61
C TYR A 399 -0.42 22.82 15.01
N GLY A 400 0.34 23.24 16.02
CA GLY A 400 0.17 22.82 17.40
C GLY A 400 0.41 21.34 17.64
N ARG A 401 0.15 20.91 18.89
CA ARG A 401 0.35 19.52 19.32
C ARG A 401 -0.78 18.61 18.84
N TRP A 402 -2.01 19.05 18.94
CA TRP A 402 -3.22 18.28 18.66
C TRP A 402 -4.25 19.14 17.90
N ASN A 403 -4.73 18.65 16.77
CA ASN A 403 -5.87 19.23 16.09
C ASN A 403 -7.12 18.42 16.41
N ILE A 404 -7.89 18.89 17.38
CA ILE A 404 -9.11 18.22 17.85
C ILE A 404 -10.15 18.09 16.73
N VAL A 405 -10.25 19.09 15.82
CA VAL A 405 -11.19 19.04 14.69
C VAL A 405 -10.90 17.83 13.81
N ALA A 406 -9.63 17.63 13.46
CA ALA A 406 -9.24 16.48 12.62
C ALA A 406 -9.43 15.14 13.36
N LEU A 407 -9.00 15.05 14.63
CA LEU A 407 -9.10 13.82 15.41
C LEU A 407 -10.55 13.39 15.66
N VAL A 408 -11.44 14.34 16.01
CA VAL A 408 -12.86 14.03 16.21
C VAL A 408 -13.54 13.68 14.89
N SER A 409 -13.27 14.42 13.81
CA SER A 409 -13.80 14.09 12.48
C SER A 409 -13.34 12.72 12.01
N TYR A 410 -12.06 12.35 12.28
CA TYR A 410 -11.53 11.04 12.01
C TYR A 410 -12.27 9.95 12.79
N ALA A 411 -12.42 10.13 14.09
CA ALA A 411 -13.12 9.17 14.95
C ALA A 411 -14.59 8.98 14.51
N ILE A 412 -15.30 10.08 14.23
CA ILE A 412 -16.66 10.01 13.68
C ILE A 412 -16.67 9.23 12.36
N GLY A 413 -15.74 9.54 11.45
CA GLY A 413 -15.61 8.87 10.16
C GLY A 413 -15.36 7.36 10.26
N VAL A 414 -14.62 6.92 11.27
CA VAL A 414 -14.41 5.48 11.53
C VAL A 414 -15.67 4.86 12.15
N VAL A 415 -16.23 5.46 13.19
CA VAL A 415 -17.37 4.90 13.95
C VAL A 415 -18.63 4.78 13.10
N VAL A 416 -18.91 5.76 12.25
CA VAL A 416 -20.12 5.75 11.41
C VAL A 416 -20.14 4.61 10.39
N GLN A 417 -18.98 4.01 10.10
CA GLN A 417 -18.86 2.87 9.18
C GLN A 417 -19.35 1.56 9.80
N VAL A 418 -19.33 1.44 11.13
CA VAL A 418 -19.63 0.18 11.85
C VAL A 418 -20.95 -0.48 11.40
N PRO A 419 -22.09 0.24 11.28
CA PRO A 419 -23.34 -0.39 10.83
C PRO A 419 -23.32 -0.90 9.38
N PHE A 420 -22.33 -0.49 8.56
CA PHE A 420 -22.24 -0.74 7.13
C PHE A 420 -21.09 -1.68 6.75
N MET A 421 -20.37 -2.24 7.71
CA MET A 421 -19.18 -3.06 7.44
C MET A 421 -19.47 -4.55 7.51
N ALA A 422 -18.70 -5.34 6.72
CA ALA A 422 -18.64 -6.80 6.77
C ALA A 422 -17.25 -7.27 7.19
N GLN A 423 -17.09 -7.61 8.47
CA GLN A 423 -15.84 -8.13 9.03
C GLN A 423 -16.04 -9.50 9.67
N SER A 424 -14.99 -10.27 9.88
CA SER A 424 -15.05 -11.64 10.42
C SER A 424 -15.76 -11.74 11.78
N LEU A 425 -15.58 -10.73 12.62
CA LEU A 425 -16.13 -10.68 13.98
C LEU A 425 -17.47 -9.96 14.07
N TYR A 426 -17.85 -9.22 13.04
CA TYR A 426 -19.06 -8.39 13.07
C TYR A 426 -19.52 -8.01 11.67
N THR A 427 -20.79 -8.29 11.37
CA THR A 427 -21.49 -7.77 10.20
C THR A 427 -22.53 -6.75 10.68
N GLY A 428 -22.48 -5.56 10.10
CA GLY A 428 -23.37 -4.48 10.47
C GLY A 428 -24.81 -4.74 10.00
N PRO A 429 -25.83 -4.25 10.75
CA PRO A 429 -27.24 -4.51 10.41
C PRO A 429 -27.64 -3.93 9.04
N ILE A 430 -27.03 -2.85 8.60
CA ILE A 430 -27.31 -2.28 7.27
C ILE A 430 -26.66 -3.13 6.18
N THR A 431 -25.46 -3.66 6.43
CA THR A 431 -24.82 -4.62 5.52
C THR A 431 -25.66 -5.87 5.34
N GLU A 432 -26.23 -6.42 6.44
CA GLU A 432 -27.15 -7.57 6.35
C GLU A 432 -28.40 -7.23 5.51
N ALA A 433 -29.00 -6.05 5.73
CA ALA A 433 -30.15 -5.57 4.96
C ALA A 433 -29.82 -5.34 3.48
N LEU A 434 -28.55 -5.06 3.15
CA LEU A 434 -28.04 -4.90 1.79
C LEU A 434 -27.56 -6.23 1.16
N GLY A 435 -27.92 -7.39 1.74
CA GLY A 435 -27.50 -8.69 1.23
C GLY A 435 -26.01 -9.02 1.40
N GLY A 436 -25.36 -8.40 2.39
CA GLY A 436 -23.93 -8.60 2.66
C GLY A 436 -22.99 -7.58 2.00
N ALA A 437 -23.54 -6.60 1.28
CA ALA A 437 -22.73 -5.59 0.61
C ALA A 437 -22.09 -4.61 1.61
N ASP A 438 -20.74 -4.56 1.63
CA ASP A 438 -19.99 -3.59 2.43
C ASP A 438 -19.87 -2.26 1.66
N VAL A 439 -20.58 -1.25 2.14
CA VAL A 439 -20.52 0.13 1.62
C VAL A 439 -19.94 1.10 2.65
N SER A 440 -19.34 0.58 3.72
CA SER A 440 -18.86 1.33 4.86
C SER A 440 -17.93 2.48 4.47
N TRP A 441 -17.00 2.23 3.56
CA TRP A 441 -16.01 3.22 3.13
C TRP A 441 -16.63 4.43 2.41
N LEU A 442 -17.73 4.25 1.65
CA LEU A 442 -18.46 5.37 1.04
C LEU A 442 -19.09 6.25 2.10
N VAL A 443 -19.71 5.64 3.11
CA VAL A 443 -20.28 6.34 4.26
C VAL A 443 -19.19 7.07 5.04
N GLY A 444 -18.08 6.39 5.32
CA GLY A 444 -16.91 6.97 5.98
C GLY A 444 -16.38 8.20 5.24
N LEU A 445 -16.23 8.12 3.92
CA LEU A 445 -15.77 9.23 3.08
C LEU A 445 -16.72 10.44 3.18
N VAL A 446 -18.01 10.22 2.92
CA VAL A 446 -19.01 11.30 2.86
C VAL A 446 -19.19 11.96 4.22
N VAL A 447 -19.32 11.17 5.29
CA VAL A 447 -19.52 11.72 6.62
C VAL A 447 -18.27 12.43 7.12
N THR A 448 -17.08 11.86 6.92
CA THR A 448 -15.84 12.55 7.31
C THR A 448 -15.70 13.89 6.59
N ALA A 449 -15.94 13.91 5.27
CA ALA A 449 -15.89 15.12 4.48
C ALA A 449 -16.91 16.17 4.94
N GLY A 450 -18.16 15.74 5.19
CA GLY A 450 -19.26 16.57 5.63
C GLY A 450 -19.07 17.17 7.03
N VAL A 451 -18.38 16.45 7.92
CA VAL A 451 -18.05 16.95 9.27
C VAL A 451 -16.80 17.82 9.25
N TYR A 452 -15.72 17.33 8.62
CA TYR A 452 -14.42 18.00 8.66
C TYR A 452 -14.42 19.34 7.92
N TYR A 453 -14.90 19.40 6.68
CA TYR A 453 -14.81 20.58 5.84
C TYR A 453 -15.46 21.84 6.45
N PRO A 454 -16.75 21.84 6.89
CA PRO A 454 -17.38 23.02 7.45
C PRO A 454 -16.78 23.44 8.79
N TRP A 455 -16.25 22.50 9.56
CA TRP A 455 -15.64 22.79 10.86
C TRP A 455 -14.23 23.34 10.71
N ALA A 456 -13.37 22.69 9.90
CA ALA A 456 -11.98 23.07 9.72
C ALA A 456 -11.82 24.42 8.98
N ARG A 457 -12.67 24.71 7.98
CA ARG A 457 -12.61 26.00 7.24
C ARG A 457 -12.82 27.24 8.12
N ARG A 458 -13.44 27.08 9.29
CA ARG A 458 -13.66 28.18 10.27
C ARG A 458 -12.45 28.41 11.16
N ARG A 459 -11.50 27.50 11.18
CA ARG A 459 -10.33 27.48 12.07
C ARG A 459 -9.04 27.21 11.32
N THR A 460 -8.94 27.69 10.07
CA THR A 460 -7.75 27.46 9.26
C THR A 460 -6.51 28.18 9.82
N ASN A 461 -5.42 27.45 9.92
CA ASN A 461 -4.10 27.95 10.26
C ASN A 461 -3.17 27.97 9.03
N ALA A 462 -3.73 27.94 7.80
CA ALA A 462 -2.92 27.97 6.58
C ALA A 462 -2.09 29.26 6.48
N PRO A 463 -0.83 29.18 6.07
CA PRO A 463 -0.02 30.37 5.79
C PRO A 463 -0.54 31.12 4.54
N ALA A 464 -0.14 32.39 4.40
CA ALA A 464 -0.50 33.18 3.21
C ALA A 464 0.10 32.60 1.92
N GLU A 465 1.30 32.01 2.03
CA GLU A 465 2.04 31.33 0.96
C GLU A 465 2.75 30.09 1.49
N MET A 466 3.32 29.30 0.59
CA MET A 466 4.12 28.11 0.94
C MET A 466 5.42 28.53 1.60
N ILE A 467 5.72 28.03 2.81
CA ILE A 467 6.94 28.34 3.57
C ILE A 467 7.86 27.11 3.54
N TYR A 468 9.09 27.31 3.09
CA TYR A 468 10.14 26.30 3.05
C TYR A 468 11.26 26.58 4.07
N PRO A 469 12.01 25.56 4.50
CA PRO A 469 13.21 25.77 5.32
C PRO A 469 14.25 26.65 4.58
N ALA A 470 14.95 27.52 5.31
CA ALA A 470 15.90 28.48 4.76
C ALA A 470 17.01 27.84 3.92
N GLU A 471 17.51 26.66 4.33
CA GLU A 471 18.55 25.91 3.58
C GLU A 471 18.08 25.43 2.20
N THR A 472 16.76 25.25 2.01
CA THR A 472 16.18 24.78 0.75
C THR A 472 16.11 25.91 -0.28
N VAL A 473 15.99 27.16 0.18
CA VAL A 473 15.89 28.37 -0.67
C VAL A 473 17.29 28.83 -1.13
N ALA A 474 18.30 28.72 -0.28
CA ALA A 474 19.67 29.18 -0.59
C ALA A 474 20.37 28.33 -1.67
N ALA A 475 19.97 27.10 -1.90
CA ALA A 475 20.55 26.21 -2.92
C ALA A 475 20.00 26.43 -4.33
N GLY A 476 18.90 27.16 -4.49
CA GLY A 476 18.23 27.44 -5.77
C GLY A 476 18.57 28.79 -6.42
N VAL A 477 19.38 29.61 -5.75
CA VAL A 477 19.75 30.99 -6.20
C VAL A 477 21.24 31.08 -6.60
N ARG A 478 21.91 29.95 -6.83
CA ARG A 478 23.28 29.97 -7.39
C ARG A 478 23.35 29.26 -8.73
#